data_a931f956b15baea46203881f42f5093d
#
_entry.id   a931f956b15baea46203881f42f5093d
#
_cell.length_a   1.000
_cell.length_b   1.000
_cell.length_c   1.000
_cell.angle_alpha   90.00
_cell.angle_beta   90.00
_cell.angle_gamma   90.00
#
_symmetry.space_group_name_H-M   'P 1'
#
loop_
_entity.id
_entity.type
_entity.pdbx_description
1 polymer ?
#
loop_
_entity_poly.entity_id
_entity_poly.type
_entity_poly.pdbx_seq_one_letter_code
_entity_poly.pdbx_strand_id
1 'polypeptide(L)'
;MALEICVKAATGAPDVLGDCPFCQRVLLTLEEKKVPYTTKLVDLGNKPQWFLEINPEGKVPVIKIDDKWVADSDVIVGILEEKYPEPSLVTPSEFASVGSKLFPSFVKFLTSKDPNDGTEQALFEELKALDEHLKAHGPFVAGDRVTAADLSLVPKLYHIEIALEHFKKWKVPTEFDHLHNYTKLWFSGESFVKTSGKKEHVITGWATKVNSS
;
A
#
# COMPACT_ATOMS: atom_id res chain seq x y z
N MET A 1 12.39 -11.01 -20.35
CA MET A 1 11.42 -11.92 -19.73
C MET A 1 10.66 -11.24 -18.62
N ALA A 2 9.38 -11.61 -18.45
CA ALA A 2 8.57 -11.05 -17.36
C ALA A 2 9.04 -11.60 -16.01
N LEU A 3 9.09 -10.72 -15.00
CA LEU A 3 9.34 -11.12 -13.62
C LEU A 3 8.11 -11.84 -13.06
N GLU A 4 8.34 -12.76 -12.12
CA GLU A 4 7.25 -13.44 -11.41
C GLU A 4 7.14 -12.86 -10.00
N ILE A 5 5.93 -12.50 -9.59
CA ILE A 5 5.68 -11.96 -8.26
C ILE A 5 4.51 -12.69 -7.58
N CYS A 6 4.73 -13.12 -6.34
CA CYS A 6 3.68 -13.68 -5.49
C CYS A 6 3.04 -12.56 -4.68
N VAL A 7 1.74 -12.42 -4.81
CA VAL A 7 0.95 -11.39 -4.14
C VAL A 7 -0.28 -12.00 -3.46
N LYS A 8 -0.85 -11.29 -2.50
CA LYS A 8 -2.02 -11.76 -1.76
C LYS A 8 -3.22 -11.90 -2.68
N ALA A 9 -3.85 -13.08 -2.64
CA ALA A 9 -5.19 -13.27 -3.19
C ALA A 9 -6.23 -12.66 -2.25
N ALA A 10 -7.39 -12.30 -2.79
CA ALA A 10 -8.50 -11.81 -1.97
C ALA A 10 -8.99 -12.92 -1.03
N THR A 11 -9.31 -12.55 0.20
CA THR A 11 -9.85 -13.48 1.20
C THR A 11 -11.20 -14.02 0.70
N GLY A 12 -11.30 -15.34 0.58
CA GLY A 12 -12.51 -15.99 0.05
C GLY A 12 -12.64 -16.00 -1.47
N ALA A 13 -11.65 -15.44 -2.20
CA ALA A 13 -11.63 -15.41 -3.67
C ALA A 13 -10.20 -15.63 -4.17
N PRO A 14 -9.69 -16.88 -4.14
CA PRO A 14 -8.27 -17.18 -4.39
C PRO A 14 -7.78 -16.86 -5.81
N ASP A 15 -8.68 -16.64 -6.75
CA ASP A 15 -8.34 -16.31 -8.13
C ASP A 15 -8.41 -14.80 -8.41
N VAL A 16 -8.61 -13.99 -7.37
CA VAL A 16 -8.76 -12.54 -7.49
C VAL A 16 -7.67 -11.84 -6.68
N LEU A 17 -7.13 -10.75 -7.25
CA LEU A 17 -6.12 -9.93 -6.55
C LEU A 17 -6.69 -9.39 -5.24
N GLY A 18 -5.92 -9.53 -4.17
CA GLY A 18 -6.34 -9.14 -2.83
C GLY A 18 -5.92 -7.74 -2.41
N ASP A 19 -5.95 -7.52 -1.12
CA ASP A 19 -5.94 -6.22 -0.45
C ASP A 19 -4.63 -5.90 0.28
N CYS A 20 -3.49 -6.37 -0.21
CA CYS A 20 -2.22 -6.12 0.48
C CYS A 20 -1.56 -4.82 0.00
N PRO A 21 -1.40 -3.79 0.87
CA PRO A 21 -0.77 -2.54 0.47
C PRO A 21 0.71 -2.70 0.13
N PHE A 22 1.40 -3.66 0.73
CA PHE A 22 2.82 -3.92 0.45
C PHE A 22 3.00 -4.62 -0.90
N CYS A 23 2.10 -5.52 -1.26
CA CYS A 23 2.05 -6.11 -2.59
C CYS A 23 1.76 -5.03 -3.64
N GLN A 24 0.78 -4.18 -3.39
CA GLN A 24 0.43 -3.10 -4.31
C GLN A 24 1.59 -2.13 -4.52
N ARG A 25 2.34 -1.81 -3.46
CA ARG A 25 3.54 -0.98 -3.55
C ARG A 25 4.51 -1.51 -4.61
N VAL A 26 4.78 -2.81 -4.59
CA VAL A 26 5.68 -3.44 -5.55
C VAL A 26 5.07 -3.44 -6.95
N LEU A 27 3.79 -3.78 -7.06
CA LEU A 27 3.08 -3.77 -8.35
C LEU A 27 3.08 -2.37 -8.98
N LEU A 28 2.83 -1.33 -8.18
CA LEU A 28 2.90 0.06 -8.65
C LEU A 28 4.31 0.41 -9.13
N THR A 29 5.34 -0.03 -8.42
CA THR A 29 6.73 0.20 -8.83
C THR A 29 7.02 -0.42 -10.20
N LEU A 30 6.56 -1.64 -10.42
CA LEU A 30 6.70 -2.33 -11.70
C LEU A 30 5.94 -1.59 -12.82
N GLU A 31 4.73 -1.12 -12.53
CA GLU A 31 3.92 -0.35 -13.48
C GLU A 31 4.60 0.97 -13.86
N GLU A 32 5.06 1.73 -12.88
CA GLU A 32 5.73 3.02 -13.10
C GLU A 32 7.02 2.86 -13.90
N LYS A 33 7.75 1.77 -13.67
CA LYS A 33 8.98 1.47 -14.41
C LYS A 33 8.72 0.73 -15.73
N LYS A 34 7.46 0.39 -16.01
CA LYS A 34 7.04 -0.33 -17.22
C LYS A 34 7.78 -1.66 -17.39
N VAL A 35 8.02 -2.35 -16.28
CA VAL A 35 8.67 -3.66 -16.26
C VAL A 35 7.59 -4.75 -16.37
N PRO A 36 7.67 -5.64 -17.37
CA PRO A 36 6.71 -6.74 -17.48
C PRO A 36 6.79 -7.69 -16.30
N TYR A 37 5.63 -8.14 -15.82
CA TYR A 37 5.56 -9.09 -14.71
C TYR A 37 4.33 -9.98 -14.85
N THR A 38 4.40 -11.16 -14.22
CA THR A 38 3.26 -12.04 -14.04
C THR A 38 3.01 -12.23 -12.55
N THR A 39 1.75 -12.23 -12.15
CA THR A 39 1.37 -12.41 -10.75
C THR A 39 1.00 -13.87 -10.47
N LYS A 40 1.41 -14.35 -9.28
CA LYS A 40 0.95 -15.60 -8.71
C LYS A 40 0.18 -15.25 -7.45
N LEU A 41 -1.10 -15.53 -7.44
CA LEU A 41 -1.97 -15.22 -6.30
C LEU A 41 -1.79 -16.26 -5.20
N VAL A 42 -1.63 -15.79 -3.96
CA VAL A 42 -1.42 -16.64 -2.79
C VAL A 42 -2.57 -16.41 -1.81
N ASP A 43 -3.32 -17.47 -1.52
CA ASP A 43 -4.32 -17.46 -0.46
C ASP A 43 -3.60 -17.59 0.89
N LEU A 44 -3.49 -16.49 1.63
CA LEU A 44 -2.79 -16.48 2.92
C LEU A 44 -3.53 -17.26 4.01
N GLY A 45 -4.82 -17.54 3.83
CA GLY A 45 -5.59 -18.38 4.74
C GLY A 45 -5.40 -19.88 4.50
N ASN A 46 -4.84 -20.24 3.34
CA ASN A 46 -4.57 -21.63 2.97
C ASN A 46 -3.36 -21.64 2.03
N LYS A 47 -2.18 -21.39 2.60
CA LYS A 47 -0.94 -21.22 1.84
C LYS A 47 -0.57 -22.51 1.10
N PRO A 48 -0.41 -22.45 -0.24
CA PRO A 48 -0.04 -23.63 -1.00
C PRO A 48 1.40 -24.06 -0.73
N GLN A 49 1.65 -25.37 -0.86
CA GLN A 49 2.98 -25.93 -0.61
C GLN A 49 4.05 -25.29 -1.48
N TRP A 50 3.75 -25.04 -2.76
CA TRP A 50 4.73 -24.44 -3.68
C TRP A 50 5.19 -23.06 -3.21
N PHE A 51 4.28 -22.30 -2.56
CA PHE A 51 4.62 -20.98 -2.02
C PHE A 51 5.51 -21.09 -0.78
N LEU A 52 5.22 -22.02 0.11
CA LEU A 52 6.02 -22.25 1.33
C LEU A 52 7.42 -22.77 1.00
N GLU A 53 7.57 -23.44 -0.13
CA GLU A 53 8.89 -23.84 -0.64
C GLU A 53 9.71 -22.64 -1.13
N ILE A 54 9.02 -21.66 -1.74
CA ILE A 54 9.62 -20.40 -2.19
C ILE A 54 9.98 -19.51 -1.00
N ASN A 55 9.06 -19.38 -0.06
CA ASN A 55 9.21 -18.52 1.12
C ASN A 55 8.66 -19.21 2.36
N PRO A 56 9.50 -19.91 3.14
CA PRO A 56 9.06 -20.60 4.36
C PRO A 56 8.38 -19.70 5.40
N GLU A 57 8.70 -18.39 5.42
CA GLU A 57 8.03 -17.45 6.32
C GLU A 57 6.58 -17.19 5.92
N GLY A 58 6.20 -17.53 4.69
CA GLY A 58 4.82 -17.43 4.24
C GLY A 58 4.30 -16.01 4.05
N LYS A 59 5.19 -15.05 3.83
CA LYS A 59 4.83 -13.63 3.67
C LYS A 59 4.89 -13.21 2.21
N VAL A 60 4.02 -12.27 1.84
CA VAL A 60 3.99 -11.62 0.52
C VAL A 60 4.27 -10.12 0.70
N PRO A 61 4.82 -9.41 -0.30
CA PRO A 61 5.18 -9.88 -1.63
C PRO A 61 6.50 -10.65 -1.67
N VAL A 62 6.65 -11.53 -2.65
CA VAL A 62 7.92 -12.21 -2.96
C VAL A 62 8.09 -12.18 -4.48
N ILE A 63 9.24 -11.75 -4.96
CA ILE A 63 9.49 -11.60 -6.40
C ILE A 63 10.72 -12.41 -6.82
N LYS A 64 10.67 -12.98 -8.02
CA LYS A 64 11.80 -13.71 -8.59
C LYS A 64 12.61 -12.77 -9.48
N ILE A 65 13.82 -12.46 -9.06
CA ILE A 65 14.76 -11.60 -9.79
C ILE A 65 16.07 -12.38 -9.97
N ASP A 66 16.54 -12.49 -11.22
CA ASP A 66 17.78 -13.23 -11.56
C ASP A 66 17.79 -14.65 -10.95
N ASP A 67 16.69 -15.36 -11.13
CA ASP A 67 16.46 -16.73 -10.65
C ASP A 67 16.46 -16.90 -9.11
N LYS A 68 16.38 -15.79 -8.38
CA LYS A 68 16.30 -15.81 -6.91
C LYS A 68 15.00 -15.17 -6.43
N TRP A 69 14.36 -15.80 -5.44
CA TRP A 69 13.20 -15.25 -4.80
C TRP A 69 13.61 -14.28 -3.70
N VAL A 70 13.06 -13.08 -3.74
CA VAL A 70 13.37 -11.99 -2.80
C VAL A 70 12.08 -11.55 -2.12
N ALA A 71 12.10 -11.51 -0.80
CA ALA A 71 10.98 -11.04 0.03
C ALA A 71 11.27 -9.64 0.58
N ASP A 72 10.26 -9.05 1.23
CA ASP A 72 10.28 -7.71 1.82
C ASP A 72 10.16 -6.59 0.79
N SER A 73 9.07 -5.83 0.87
CA SER A 73 8.78 -4.78 -0.13
C SER A 73 9.85 -3.69 -0.18
N ASP A 74 10.48 -3.33 0.94
CA ASP A 74 11.56 -2.33 0.94
C ASP A 74 12.78 -2.84 0.17
N VAL A 75 13.15 -4.09 0.42
CA VAL A 75 14.28 -4.73 -0.29
C VAL A 75 13.97 -4.84 -1.79
N ILE A 76 12.78 -5.30 -2.13
CA ILE A 76 12.35 -5.48 -3.53
C ILE A 76 12.39 -4.15 -4.28
N VAL A 77 11.83 -3.10 -3.70
CA VAL A 77 11.79 -1.76 -4.33
C VAL A 77 13.21 -1.24 -4.56
N GLY A 78 14.11 -1.45 -3.59
CA GLY A 78 15.52 -1.07 -3.74
C GLY A 78 16.21 -1.77 -4.91
N ILE A 79 16.00 -3.08 -5.03
CA ILE A 79 16.58 -3.89 -6.13
C ILE A 79 16.01 -3.44 -7.48
N LEU A 80 14.70 -3.18 -7.55
CA LEU A 80 14.07 -2.70 -8.78
C LEU A 80 14.63 -1.33 -9.21
N GLU A 81 14.89 -0.44 -8.25
CA GLU A 81 15.50 0.86 -8.55
C GLU A 81 16.91 0.71 -9.13
N GLU A 82 17.72 -0.18 -8.58
CA GLU A 82 19.07 -0.44 -9.09
C GLU A 82 19.05 -1.10 -10.47
N LYS A 83 18.16 -2.08 -10.64
CA LYS A 83 18.12 -2.88 -11.89
C LYS A 83 17.44 -2.10 -13.03
N TYR A 84 16.47 -1.30 -12.74
CA TYR A 84 15.70 -0.51 -13.69
C TYR A 84 15.74 0.96 -13.28
N PRO A 85 16.89 1.66 -13.47
CA PRO A 85 17.06 3.02 -12.93
C PRO A 85 16.20 4.09 -13.61
N GLU A 86 15.63 3.80 -14.78
CA GLU A 86 14.78 4.75 -15.50
C GLU A 86 13.36 4.22 -15.66
N PRO A 87 12.33 5.04 -15.33
CA PRO A 87 12.44 6.34 -14.66
C PRO A 87 12.88 6.18 -13.21
N SER A 88 13.66 7.13 -12.71
CA SER A 88 14.07 7.13 -11.31
C SER A 88 12.86 7.42 -10.41
N LEU A 89 12.69 6.58 -9.39
CA LEU A 89 11.67 6.75 -8.35
C LEU A 89 12.31 7.08 -6.99
N VAL A 90 13.57 7.44 -7.00
CA VAL A 90 14.30 7.80 -5.76
C VAL A 90 13.63 8.98 -5.09
N THR A 91 13.27 8.82 -3.82
CA THR A 91 12.74 9.89 -2.99
C THR A 91 13.90 10.69 -2.40
N PRO A 92 13.91 12.04 -2.53
CA PRO A 92 14.90 12.85 -1.81
C PRO A 92 14.86 12.54 -0.30
N SER A 93 16.02 12.48 0.33
CA SER A 93 16.13 12.09 1.74
C SER A 93 15.27 12.94 2.68
N GLU A 94 15.09 14.23 2.35
CA GLU A 94 14.26 15.16 3.13
C GLU A 94 12.78 14.77 3.15
N PHE A 95 12.30 14.00 2.16
CA PHE A 95 10.89 13.58 2.05
C PHE A 95 10.69 12.08 2.31
N ALA A 96 11.75 11.33 2.59
CA ALA A 96 11.68 9.88 2.70
C ALA A 96 10.77 9.39 3.84
N SER A 97 10.60 10.19 4.90
CA SER A 97 9.77 9.82 6.05
C SER A 97 8.35 10.41 6.02
N VAL A 98 7.99 11.15 4.97
CA VAL A 98 6.64 11.73 4.88
C VAL A 98 5.59 10.64 4.92
N GLY A 99 4.63 10.76 5.84
CA GLY A 99 3.53 9.80 5.99
C GLY A 99 3.90 8.48 6.68
N SER A 100 5.13 8.34 7.20
CA SER A 100 5.60 7.09 7.80
C SER A 100 4.80 6.63 9.02
N LYS A 101 4.13 7.55 9.71
CA LYS A 101 3.33 7.26 10.92
C LYS A 101 1.85 7.02 10.62
N LEU A 102 1.42 7.23 9.38
CA LEU A 102 0.02 7.10 9.00
C LEU A 102 -0.52 5.70 9.22
N PHE A 103 0.15 4.70 8.68
CA PHE A 103 -0.34 3.33 8.75
C PHE A 103 -0.41 2.78 10.17
N PRO A 104 0.63 2.94 11.02
CA PRO A 104 0.53 2.55 12.43
C PRO A 104 -0.59 3.28 13.18
N SER A 105 -0.76 4.57 12.95
CA SER A 105 -1.83 5.36 13.59
C SER A 105 -3.21 4.88 13.12
N PHE A 106 -3.35 4.56 11.85
CA PHE A 106 -4.57 3.99 11.29
C PHE A 106 -4.92 2.66 11.95
N VAL A 107 -3.97 1.74 12.05
CA VAL A 107 -4.22 0.42 12.64
C VAL A 107 -4.66 0.56 14.09
N LYS A 108 -4.01 1.43 14.86
CA LYS A 108 -4.37 1.69 16.25
C LYS A 108 -5.81 2.21 16.39
N PHE A 109 -6.18 3.17 15.57
CA PHE A 109 -7.53 3.72 15.59
C PHE A 109 -8.55 2.68 15.14
N LEU A 110 -8.28 1.98 14.05
CA LEU A 110 -9.18 0.97 13.50
C LEU A 110 -9.52 -0.12 14.53
N THR A 111 -8.52 -0.58 15.27
CA THR A 111 -8.68 -1.68 16.24
C THR A 111 -9.06 -1.20 17.64
N SER A 112 -9.04 0.10 17.87
CA SER A 112 -9.42 0.69 19.18
C SER A 112 -10.89 0.48 19.48
N LYS A 113 -11.18 0.17 20.75
CA LYS A 113 -12.55 0.05 21.27
C LYS A 113 -12.88 1.16 22.26
N ASP A 114 -11.91 2.02 22.56
CA ASP A 114 -12.08 3.15 23.47
C ASP A 114 -12.03 4.46 22.69
N PRO A 115 -13.18 5.18 22.57
CA PRO A 115 -13.22 6.44 21.82
C PRO A 115 -12.40 7.57 22.46
N ASN A 116 -11.91 7.36 23.67
CA ASN A 116 -11.18 8.39 24.45
C ASN A 116 -9.68 8.07 24.58
N ASP A 117 -9.14 7.11 23.84
CA ASP A 117 -7.74 6.70 23.95
C ASP A 117 -6.76 7.55 23.12
N GLY A 118 -7.27 8.55 22.38
CA GLY A 118 -6.44 9.46 21.60
C GLY A 118 -6.02 8.94 20.23
N THR A 119 -6.42 7.72 19.84
CA THR A 119 -6.01 7.14 18.55
C THR A 119 -6.60 7.87 17.35
N GLU A 120 -7.84 8.33 17.46
CA GLU A 120 -8.49 9.15 16.42
C GLU A 120 -7.74 10.45 16.19
N GLN A 121 -7.41 11.16 17.28
CA GLN A 121 -6.70 12.44 17.21
C GLN A 121 -5.29 12.24 16.64
N ALA A 122 -4.61 11.17 17.01
CA ALA A 122 -3.27 10.86 16.48
C ALA A 122 -3.31 10.68 14.96
N LEU A 123 -4.30 9.95 14.44
CA LEU A 123 -4.48 9.79 12.99
C LEU A 123 -4.83 11.11 12.32
N PHE A 124 -5.73 11.88 12.93
CA PHE A 124 -6.11 13.21 12.42
C PHE A 124 -4.87 14.09 12.22
N GLU A 125 -3.98 14.15 13.22
CA GLU A 125 -2.77 14.97 13.14
C GLU A 125 -1.81 14.49 12.03
N GLU A 126 -1.71 13.19 11.82
CA GLU A 126 -0.87 12.65 10.75
C GLU A 126 -1.45 12.97 9.37
N LEU A 127 -2.77 12.88 9.21
CA LEU A 127 -3.44 13.25 7.95
C LEU A 127 -3.33 14.74 7.68
N LYS A 128 -3.45 15.56 8.72
CA LYS A 128 -3.28 17.01 8.63
C LYS A 128 -1.86 17.36 8.18
N ALA A 129 -0.86 16.72 8.77
CA ALA A 129 0.55 16.94 8.40
C ALA A 129 0.79 16.58 6.94
N LEU A 130 0.18 15.50 6.45
CA LEU A 130 0.30 15.12 5.04
C LEU A 130 -0.39 16.15 4.12
N ASP A 131 -1.58 16.62 4.49
CA ASP A 131 -2.28 17.67 3.73
C ASP A 131 -1.42 18.94 3.63
N GLU A 132 -0.85 19.38 4.74
CA GLU A 132 0.04 20.54 4.79
C GLU A 132 1.31 20.33 3.93
N HIS A 133 1.88 19.14 3.96
CA HIS A 133 3.03 18.79 3.13
C HIS A 133 2.68 18.88 1.64
N LEU A 134 1.55 18.33 1.24
CA LEU A 134 1.10 18.35 -0.16
C LEU A 134 0.78 19.78 -0.62
N LYS A 135 0.25 20.62 0.29
CA LYS A 135 0.01 22.05 0.01
C LYS A 135 1.33 22.75 -0.32
N ALA A 136 2.38 22.47 0.44
CA ALA A 136 3.67 23.15 0.31
C ALA A 136 4.51 22.61 -0.86
N HIS A 137 4.43 21.33 -1.15
CA HIS A 137 5.33 20.63 -2.07
C HIS A 137 4.65 19.89 -3.23
N GLY A 138 3.32 19.69 -3.18
CA GLY A 138 2.59 18.90 -4.17
C GLY A 138 2.78 19.33 -5.63
N PRO A 139 2.17 18.54 -6.55
CA PRO A 139 1.09 17.57 -6.36
C PRO A 139 1.49 16.21 -5.78
N PHE A 140 2.77 15.84 -5.82
CA PHE A 140 3.28 14.59 -5.25
C PHE A 140 4.11 14.86 -3.99
N VAL A 141 4.48 13.82 -3.28
CA VAL A 141 5.28 13.96 -2.03
C VAL A 141 6.59 14.70 -2.27
N ALA A 142 7.26 14.42 -3.38
CA ALA A 142 8.55 15.03 -3.72
C ALA A 142 8.44 16.16 -4.76
N GLY A 143 7.26 16.75 -4.93
CA GLY A 143 7.06 17.85 -5.85
C GLY A 143 6.30 17.46 -7.12
N ASP A 144 6.92 17.65 -8.26
CA ASP A 144 6.27 17.46 -9.57
C ASP A 144 6.46 16.09 -10.18
N ARG A 145 7.10 15.17 -9.48
CA ARG A 145 7.36 13.83 -9.98
C ARG A 145 6.97 12.74 -8.95
N VAL A 146 6.57 11.60 -9.48
CA VAL A 146 6.28 10.40 -8.66
C VAL A 146 7.60 9.83 -8.13
N THR A 147 7.60 9.46 -6.85
CA THR A 147 8.73 8.77 -6.21
C THR A 147 8.25 7.56 -5.42
N ALA A 148 9.19 6.77 -4.91
CA ALA A 148 8.90 5.61 -4.08
C ALA A 148 8.04 5.95 -2.86
N ALA A 149 8.17 7.18 -2.32
CA ALA A 149 7.34 7.64 -1.20
C ALA A 149 5.85 7.62 -1.55
N ASP A 150 5.48 8.08 -2.74
CA ASP A 150 4.08 8.03 -3.21
C ASP A 150 3.60 6.59 -3.31
N LEU A 151 4.40 5.71 -3.89
CA LEU A 151 4.01 4.32 -4.14
C LEU A 151 3.87 3.51 -2.86
N SER A 152 4.58 3.91 -1.80
CA SER A 152 4.40 3.33 -0.46
C SER A 152 3.15 3.86 0.23
N LEU A 153 2.84 5.12 0.02
CA LEU A 153 1.80 5.85 0.75
C LEU A 153 0.39 5.62 0.21
N VAL A 154 0.22 5.69 -1.12
CA VAL A 154 -1.13 5.67 -1.71
C VAL A 154 -1.92 4.37 -1.46
N PRO A 155 -1.31 3.16 -1.47
CA PRO A 155 -2.04 1.97 -1.07
C PRO A 155 -2.56 2.03 0.37
N LYS A 156 -1.77 2.60 1.26
CA LYS A 156 -2.14 2.76 2.67
C LYS A 156 -3.31 3.73 2.83
N LEU A 157 -3.29 4.85 2.10
CA LEU A 157 -4.40 5.81 2.09
C LEU A 157 -5.70 5.18 1.59
N TYR A 158 -5.62 4.31 0.61
CA TYR A 158 -6.78 3.59 0.09
C TYR A 158 -7.40 2.71 1.19
N HIS A 159 -6.58 1.98 1.93
CA HIS A 159 -7.03 1.16 3.06
C HIS A 159 -7.62 2.03 4.17
N ILE A 160 -6.99 3.16 4.48
CA ILE A 160 -7.46 4.10 5.51
C ILE A 160 -8.89 4.56 5.20
N GLU A 161 -9.13 5.03 3.99
CA GLU A 161 -10.45 5.53 3.61
C GLU A 161 -11.52 4.46 3.68
N ILE A 162 -11.24 3.29 3.09
CA ILE A 162 -12.24 2.21 3.01
C ILE A 162 -12.54 1.61 4.38
N ALA A 163 -11.50 1.24 5.12
CA ALA A 163 -11.68 0.55 6.39
C ALA A 163 -12.31 1.43 7.46
N LEU A 164 -11.89 2.68 7.56
CA LEU A 164 -12.44 3.59 8.57
C LEU A 164 -13.89 3.98 8.28
N GLU A 165 -14.23 4.18 7.02
CA GLU A 165 -15.62 4.44 6.67
C GLU A 165 -16.51 3.25 7.02
N HIS A 166 -16.06 2.05 6.69
CA HIS A 166 -16.85 0.83 6.95
C HIS A 166 -16.96 0.49 8.43
N PHE A 167 -15.83 0.42 9.15
CA PHE A 167 -15.81 -0.09 10.52
C PHE A 167 -16.03 0.97 11.60
N LYS A 168 -15.69 2.23 11.33
CA LYS A 168 -15.75 3.32 12.29
C LYS A 168 -16.75 4.43 11.91
N LYS A 169 -17.33 4.36 10.71
CA LYS A 169 -18.17 5.43 10.16
C LYS A 169 -17.43 6.78 10.15
N TRP A 170 -16.11 6.71 9.91
CA TRP A 170 -15.22 7.86 9.95
C TRP A 170 -14.68 8.16 8.56
N LYS A 171 -14.69 9.42 8.19
CA LYS A 171 -14.18 9.89 6.89
C LYS A 171 -13.04 10.87 7.10
N VAL A 172 -12.12 10.89 6.15
CA VAL A 172 -11.06 11.91 6.13
C VAL A 172 -11.72 13.29 6.09
N PRO A 173 -11.32 14.22 6.98
CA PRO A 173 -11.94 15.54 7.04
C PRO A 173 -11.97 16.26 5.70
N THR A 174 -13.10 16.87 5.38
CA THR A 174 -13.32 17.55 4.10
C THR A 174 -12.42 18.76 3.90
N GLU A 175 -11.91 19.33 4.98
CA GLU A 175 -11.00 20.48 4.98
C GLU A 175 -9.61 20.16 4.45
N PHE A 176 -9.25 18.88 4.34
CA PHE A 176 -7.94 18.44 3.81
C PHE A 176 -7.97 18.37 2.28
N ASP A 177 -8.12 19.53 1.65
CA ASP A 177 -8.29 19.67 0.20
C ASP A 177 -7.14 19.07 -0.61
N HIS A 178 -5.91 19.30 -0.17
CA HIS A 178 -4.72 18.83 -0.88
C HIS A 178 -4.59 17.31 -0.80
N LEU A 179 -4.95 16.75 0.35
CA LEU A 179 -4.98 15.30 0.52
C LEU A 179 -6.06 14.67 -0.35
N HIS A 180 -7.28 15.24 -0.39
CA HIS A 180 -8.36 14.76 -1.24
C HIS A 180 -8.01 14.84 -2.72
N ASN A 181 -7.36 15.90 -3.17
CA ASN A 181 -6.89 16.02 -4.54
C ASN A 181 -5.86 14.95 -4.88
N TYR A 182 -4.95 14.69 -3.95
CA TYR A 182 -3.91 13.67 -4.09
C TYR A 182 -4.51 12.27 -4.23
N THR A 183 -5.42 11.88 -3.33
CA THR A 183 -6.06 10.56 -3.38
C THR A 183 -6.95 10.41 -4.60
N LYS A 184 -7.66 11.47 -5.02
CA LYS A 184 -8.48 11.45 -6.23
C LYS A 184 -7.62 11.23 -7.47
N LEU A 185 -6.49 11.91 -7.56
CA LEU A 185 -5.55 11.74 -8.67
C LEU A 185 -5.04 10.29 -8.75
N TRP A 186 -4.61 9.73 -7.61
CA TRP A 186 -4.05 8.38 -7.57
C TRP A 186 -5.10 7.29 -7.76
N PHE A 187 -6.22 7.36 -7.05
CA PHE A 187 -7.21 6.27 -7.04
C PHE A 187 -7.93 6.11 -8.38
N SER A 188 -7.97 7.15 -9.20
CA SER A 188 -8.53 7.10 -10.55
C SER A 188 -7.49 6.77 -11.63
N GLY A 189 -6.21 6.71 -11.26
CA GLY A 189 -5.12 6.42 -12.19
C GLY A 189 -5.11 4.97 -12.65
N GLU A 190 -4.71 4.74 -13.90
CA GLU A 190 -4.69 3.42 -14.50
C GLU A 190 -3.84 2.42 -13.72
N SER A 191 -2.61 2.82 -13.35
CA SER A 191 -1.70 1.96 -12.60
C SER A 191 -2.27 1.55 -11.25
N PHE A 192 -2.93 2.49 -10.57
CA PHE A 192 -3.52 2.22 -9.27
C PHE A 192 -4.70 1.26 -9.38
N VAL A 193 -5.62 1.53 -10.31
CA VAL A 193 -6.80 0.68 -10.51
C VAL A 193 -6.39 -0.75 -10.87
N LYS A 194 -5.39 -0.89 -11.73
CA LYS A 194 -4.87 -2.19 -12.15
C LYS A 194 -4.25 -3.01 -11.00
N THR A 195 -3.67 -2.34 -10.02
CA THR A 195 -2.91 -2.99 -8.94
C THR A 195 -3.65 -3.04 -7.60
N SER A 196 -4.80 -2.38 -7.48
CA SER A 196 -5.55 -2.32 -6.22
C SER A 196 -6.50 -3.51 -6.06
N GLY A 197 -6.66 -3.97 -4.82
CA GLY A 197 -7.75 -4.86 -4.46
C GLY A 197 -9.08 -4.09 -4.47
N LYS A 198 -10.17 -4.78 -4.77
CA LYS A 198 -11.50 -4.17 -4.74
C LYS A 198 -11.89 -3.79 -3.31
N LYS A 199 -12.72 -2.76 -3.17
CA LYS A 199 -13.21 -2.26 -1.89
C LYS A 199 -13.72 -3.39 -0.98
N GLU A 200 -14.55 -4.29 -1.51
CA GLU A 200 -15.11 -5.43 -0.76
C GLU A 200 -14.03 -6.34 -0.16
N HIS A 201 -12.92 -6.52 -0.87
CA HIS A 201 -11.82 -7.37 -0.42
C HIS A 201 -10.95 -6.66 0.64
N VAL A 202 -10.82 -5.33 0.54
CA VAL A 202 -10.17 -4.55 1.60
C VAL A 202 -10.96 -4.68 2.91
N ILE A 203 -12.27 -4.55 2.84
CA ILE A 203 -13.15 -4.71 4.01
C ILE A 203 -13.01 -6.11 4.61
N THR A 204 -13.14 -7.15 3.79
CA THR A 204 -13.02 -8.54 4.23
C THR A 204 -11.65 -8.81 4.86
N GLY A 205 -10.59 -8.28 4.27
CA GLY A 205 -9.24 -8.45 4.78
C GLY A 205 -9.02 -7.85 6.17
N TRP A 206 -9.63 -6.70 6.45
CA TRP A 206 -9.53 -6.06 7.77
C TRP A 206 -10.50 -6.61 8.80
N ALA A 207 -11.61 -7.22 8.38
CA ALA A 207 -12.66 -7.71 9.28
C ALA A 207 -12.12 -8.63 10.37
N THR A 208 -11.23 -9.55 10.04
CA THR A 208 -10.63 -10.49 11.00
C THR A 208 -9.90 -9.74 12.10
N LYS A 209 -9.09 -8.75 11.74
CA LYS A 209 -8.29 -7.98 12.69
C LYS A 209 -9.17 -7.10 13.58
N VAL A 210 -10.18 -6.46 13.01
CA VAL A 210 -11.13 -5.63 13.77
C VAL A 210 -11.91 -6.47 14.76
N ASN A 211 -12.37 -7.66 14.33
CA ASN A 211 -13.20 -8.52 15.16
C ASN A 211 -12.43 -9.31 16.23
N SER A 212 -11.11 -9.45 16.09
CA SER A 212 -10.28 -10.19 17.04
C SER A 212 -9.75 -9.35 18.20
N SER A 213 -9.91 -8.03 18.13
CA SER A 213 -9.37 -7.10 19.14
C SER A 213 -10.32 -6.88 20.31
#